data_4df7faf97c23ffa142b8cc1e4bc46769
#
_entry.id   4df7faf97c23ffa142b8cc1e4bc46769
#
_cell.length_a   1.000
_cell.length_b   1.000
_cell.length_c   1.000
_cell.angle_alpha   90.00
_cell.angle_beta   90.00
_cell.angle_gamma   90.00
#
_symmetry.space_group_name_H-M   'P 1'
#
loop_
_entity.id
_entity.type
_entity.pdbx_description
1 polymer ?
#
loop_
_entity_poly.entity_id
_entity_poly.type
_entity_poly.pdbx_seq_one_letter_code
_entity_poly.pdbx_strand_id
1 'polypeptide(L)'
;MGIEMKSKIDDISKIIKEQIRNYSKKTEQDEVGYVISVGDGISKVHGLDKCKANELLEFANGTFGMALNLEENCVSAVLLGADVGISEGSLVKRTGKVVSVPVGEKMIGRVVDALGQPIDAKGPIETSEIRPIEQKAHGIIERKSVSVPLQTGIKAIDSMIPIGRGQRELIIGDRQTGKTVIATDTIINQKGKDVICIYVAIGQKQSTVTNVVDTLYKNGAMDYTIVVSATAADPAPLQYIAPYSGCTMGEYFMDKGKDVLIVYDDLSKHVVAYRALSLLIRRPPGREAYPGDVFYLHSRLLERAARLAPEYGGGSLTALPIIETQAGDVSAYIPTNVISITDGQIFLETELFHSGVRPAVNPGISVSRVGGSAQIKAMKKVSGSLKLLYSQYRELQSFAQFGSDLDADTKSRLEQGQRIVEVLKQGRNEPIAVELQIAIIYAVVNNLLKDIAVEKISEFEKGLFEYLTATRDGLLAEIRESGALTDETTAALRDSILIYKDKFLNQA
;
A
#
# COMPACT_ATOMS: atom_id res chain seq x y z
N MET A 1 -42.38 2.07 74.06
CA MET A 1 -42.75 2.43 72.66
C MET A 1 -41.75 3.34 71.93
N GLY A 2 -41.01 4.24 72.59
CA GLY A 2 -40.05 5.13 71.89
C GLY A 2 -38.68 4.55 71.59
N ILE A 3 -38.22 3.51 72.27
CA ILE A 3 -36.92 2.89 72.17
C ILE A 3 -36.86 1.87 70.99
N GLU A 4 -37.94 1.10 70.81
CA GLU A 4 -38.04 0.12 69.70
C GLU A 4 -38.22 0.76 68.33
N MET A 5 -38.84 1.92 68.28
CA MET A 5 -38.98 2.66 66.99
C MET A 5 -37.68 3.27 66.55
N LYS A 6 -36.80 3.74 67.46
CA LYS A 6 -35.47 4.24 67.14
C LYS A 6 -34.54 3.14 66.63
N SER A 7 -34.58 1.96 67.24
CA SER A 7 -33.81 0.77 66.79
C SER A 7 -34.19 0.34 65.39
N LYS A 8 -35.48 0.29 65.04
CA LYS A 8 -35.93 -0.05 63.69
C LYS A 8 -35.54 0.99 62.61
N ILE A 9 -35.51 2.24 62.97
CA ILE A 9 -35.09 3.35 62.02
C ILE A 9 -33.58 3.26 61.78
N ASP A 10 -32.77 2.98 62.80
CA ASP A 10 -31.34 2.79 62.65
C ASP A 10 -30.98 1.55 61.85
N ASP A 11 -31.71 0.45 61.97
CA ASP A 11 -31.53 -0.75 61.18
C ASP A 11 -31.94 -0.56 59.71
N ILE A 12 -33.04 0.14 59.45
CA ILE A 12 -33.45 0.50 58.10
C ILE A 12 -32.41 1.43 57.45
N SER A 13 -31.89 2.42 58.22
CA SER A 13 -30.84 3.31 57.74
C SER A 13 -29.53 2.57 57.43
N LYS A 14 -29.17 1.54 58.20
CA LYS A 14 -28.01 0.68 57.89
C LYS A 14 -28.24 -0.16 56.65
N ILE A 15 -29.41 -0.74 56.49
CA ILE A 15 -29.76 -1.54 55.30
C ILE A 15 -29.74 -0.68 54.03
N ILE A 16 -30.28 0.54 54.09
CA ILE A 16 -30.24 1.48 52.98
C ILE A 16 -28.81 1.90 52.67
N LYS A 17 -27.96 2.21 53.68
CA LYS A 17 -26.55 2.53 53.48
C LYS A 17 -25.75 1.35 52.91
N GLU A 18 -26.04 0.12 53.31
CA GLU A 18 -25.43 -1.06 52.71
C GLU A 18 -25.91 -1.30 51.28
N GLN A 19 -27.17 -1.12 50.99
CA GLN A 19 -27.71 -1.22 49.65
C GLN A 19 -27.11 -0.13 48.75
N ILE A 20 -26.97 1.11 49.21
CA ILE A 20 -26.31 2.21 48.48
C ILE A 20 -24.81 1.90 48.26
N ARG A 21 -24.10 1.37 49.28
CA ARG A 21 -22.70 0.93 49.13
C ARG A 21 -22.54 -0.24 48.15
N ASN A 22 -23.47 -1.19 48.20
CA ASN A 22 -23.45 -2.31 47.25
C ASN A 22 -23.88 -1.89 45.87
N TYR A 23 -24.74 -0.88 45.74
CA TYR A 23 -25.09 -0.27 44.47
C TYR A 23 -23.89 0.53 43.86
N SER A 24 -23.17 1.33 44.65
CA SER A 24 -21.96 1.99 44.21
C SER A 24 -20.81 1.02 43.90
N LYS A 25 -20.71 -0.11 44.62
CA LYS A 25 -19.75 -1.17 44.27
C LYS A 25 -20.12 -1.95 43.00
N LYS A 26 -21.42 -2.08 42.69
CA LYS A 26 -21.87 -2.66 41.43
C LYS A 26 -21.67 -1.72 40.23
N THR A 27 -21.60 -0.41 40.46
CA THR A 27 -21.38 0.59 39.40
C THR A 27 -19.91 0.72 38.97
N GLU A 28 -18.96 0.13 39.73
CA GLU A 28 -17.56 -0.01 39.28
C GLU A 28 -17.29 -1.26 38.43
N GLN A 29 -18.26 -2.16 38.34
CA GLN A 29 -18.20 -3.35 37.51
C GLN A 29 -18.97 -3.11 36.22
N ASP A 30 -18.22 -3.03 35.13
CA ASP A 30 -18.66 -3.08 33.72
C ASP A 30 -19.77 -2.07 33.36
N GLU A 31 -19.39 -0.93 32.84
CA GLU A 31 -20.34 0.01 32.25
C GLU A 31 -21.06 -0.69 31.11
N VAL A 32 -22.33 -0.90 31.27
CA VAL A 32 -23.18 -1.69 30.38
C VAL A 32 -24.19 -0.77 29.73
N GLY A 33 -24.30 -0.88 28.40
CA GLY A 33 -25.32 -0.17 27.63
C GLY A 33 -26.32 -1.15 27.00
N TYR A 34 -27.35 -0.57 26.39
CA TYR A 34 -28.38 -1.29 25.67
C TYR A 34 -28.54 -0.79 24.26
N VAL A 35 -28.72 -1.71 23.32
CA VAL A 35 -28.99 -1.39 21.91
C VAL A 35 -30.32 -0.66 21.79
N ILE A 36 -30.31 0.54 21.24
CA ILE A 36 -31.51 1.32 20.89
C ILE A 36 -32.02 0.90 19.49
N SER A 37 -31.08 0.74 18.55
CA SER A 37 -31.38 0.30 17.20
C SER A 37 -30.18 -0.41 16.59
N VAL A 38 -30.43 -1.37 15.72
CA VAL A 38 -29.42 -2.09 14.96
C VAL A 38 -29.89 -2.30 13.52
N GLY A 39 -28.97 -2.16 12.57
CA GLY A 39 -29.21 -2.40 11.14
C GLY A 39 -28.02 -1.96 10.30
N ASP A 40 -27.85 -2.61 9.16
CA ASP A 40 -26.79 -2.30 8.17
C ASP A 40 -25.38 -2.28 8.77
N GLY A 41 -25.09 -3.12 9.77
CA GLY A 41 -23.77 -3.19 10.41
C GLY A 41 -23.50 -2.05 11.40
N ILE A 42 -24.51 -1.28 11.80
CA ILE A 42 -24.43 -0.22 12.79
C ILE A 42 -25.39 -0.48 13.95
N SER A 43 -24.95 -0.18 15.16
CA SER A 43 -25.78 -0.21 16.36
C SER A 43 -25.68 1.14 17.07
N LYS A 44 -26.83 1.65 17.53
CA LYS A 44 -26.90 2.75 18.51
C LYS A 44 -27.10 2.17 19.89
N VAL A 45 -26.24 2.55 20.82
CA VAL A 45 -26.18 2.03 22.18
C VAL A 45 -26.34 3.16 23.17
N HIS A 46 -27.23 3.00 24.13
CA HIS A 46 -27.46 3.93 25.25
C HIS A 46 -26.77 3.46 26.52
N GLY A 47 -26.33 4.37 27.36
CA GLY A 47 -25.81 4.07 28.72
C GLY A 47 -24.31 3.77 28.78
N LEU A 48 -23.54 4.13 27.74
CA LEU A 48 -22.08 4.00 27.71
C LEU A 48 -21.39 5.37 27.87
N ASP A 49 -21.70 6.09 28.94
CA ASP A 49 -21.28 7.49 29.14
C ASP A 49 -19.76 7.71 29.18
N LYS A 50 -18.99 6.70 29.60
CA LYS A 50 -17.52 6.76 29.65
C LYS A 50 -16.84 6.13 28.45
N CYS A 51 -17.60 5.76 27.41
CA CYS A 51 -17.04 5.16 26.20
C CYS A 51 -16.08 6.11 25.49
N LYS A 52 -14.97 5.57 25.00
CA LYS A 52 -13.98 6.33 24.22
C LYS A 52 -14.18 6.09 22.74
N ALA A 53 -13.79 7.07 21.93
CA ALA A 53 -13.74 6.89 20.48
C ALA A 53 -12.81 5.72 20.11
N ASN A 54 -13.23 4.90 19.14
CA ASN A 54 -12.55 3.68 18.70
C ASN A 54 -12.45 2.58 19.77
N GLU A 55 -13.23 2.69 20.86
CA GLU A 55 -13.30 1.64 21.87
C GLU A 55 -14.02 0.40 21.33
N LEU A 56 -13.49 -0.77 21.64
CA LEU A 56 -14.08 -2.05 21.32
C LEU A 56 -15.24 -2.34 22.29
N LEU A 57 -16.40 -2.63 21.75
CA LEU A 57 -17.61 -2.97 22.48
C LEU A 57 -17.96 -4.44 22.23
N GLU A 58 -18.37 -5.16 23.26
CA GLU A 58 -18.80 -6.55 23.16
C GLU A 58 -20.32 -6.65 23.25
N PHE A 59 -20.96 -7.21 22.25
CA PHE A 59 -22.40 -7.44 22.18
C PHE A 59 -22.77 -8.80 22.76
N ALA A 60 -24.03 -8.94 23.18
CA ALA A 60 -24.52 -10.14 23.86
C ALA A 60 -24.35 -11.45 23.07
N ASN A 61 -24.28 -11.39 21.75
CA ASN A 61 -24.05 -12.53 20.86
C ASN A 61 -22.55 -12.87 20.67
N GLY A 62 -21.63 -12.14 21.35
CA GLY A 62 -20.18 -12.28 21.20
C GLY A 62 -19.60 -11.52 20.00
N THR A 63 -20.41 -10.79 19.22
CA THR A 63 -19.91 -9.90 18.17
C THR A 63 -19.26 -8.67 18.80
N PHE A 64 -18.17 -8.22 18.21
CA PHE A 64 -17.53 -6.97 18.60
C PHE A 64 -18.01 -5.81 17.72
N GLY A 65 -18.04 -4.61 18.29
CA GLY A 65 -18.25 -3.37 17.57
C GLY A 65 -17.23 -2.33 17.97
N MET A 66 -17.06 -1.33 17.14
CA MET A 66 -16.17 -0.19 17.40
C MET A 66 -17.02 1.07 17.58
N ALA A 67 -16.84 1.79 18.69
CA ALA A 67 -17.47 3.08 18.94
C ALA A 67 -16.92 4.13 17.97
N LEU A 68 -17.75 4.59 17.03
CA LEU A 68 -17.32 5.49 15.97
C LEU A 68 -17.78 6.94 16.18
N ASN A 69 -18.99 7.12 16.77
CA ASN A 69 -19.54 8.42 17.08
C ASN A 69 -20.08 8.46 18.52
N LEU A 70 -19.64 9.44 19.29
CA LEU A 70 -20.06 9.66 20.67
C LEU A 70 -21.01 10.85 20.69
N GLU A 71 -22.29 10.57 20.97
CA GLU A 71 -23.35 11.58 21.10
C GLU A 71 -23.69 11.77 22.59
N GLU A 72 -24.41 12.81 22.94
CA GLU A 72 -24.73 13.15 24.32
C GLU A 72 -25.44 12.00 25.07
N ASN A 73 -26.34 11.28 24.40
CA ASN A 73 -27.18 10.24 25.01
C ASN A 73 -26.97 8.84 24.41
N CYS A 74 -26.11 8.70 23.40
CA CYS A 74 -25.87 7.39 22.79
C CYS A 74 -24.50 7.30 22.11
N VAL A 75 -24.05 6.09 21.89
CA VAL A 75 -22.86 5.75 21.14
C VAL A 75 -23.28 5.06 19.86
N SER A 76 -22.85 5.59 18.70
CA SER A 76 -22.99 4.90 17.42
C SER A 76 -21.78 3.98 17.23
N ALA A 77 -22.01 2.68 17.24
CA ALA A 77 -20.99 1.64 17.05
C ALA A 77 -21.16 0.96 15.69
N VAL A 78 -20.04 0.71 15.01
CA VAL A 78 -20.00 -0.13 13.81
C VAL A 78 -19.66 -1.56 14.18
N LEU A 79 -20.41 -2.51 13.67
CA LEU A 79 -20.22 -3.93 13.99
C LEU A 79 -19.05 -4.50 13.18
N LEU A 80 -18.14 -5.18 13.85
CA LEU A 80 -16.97 -5.83 13.24
C LEU A 80 -17.26 -7.32 12.90
N GLY A 81 -18.54 -7.65 12.73
CA GLY A 81 -19.02 -8.98 12.41
C GLY A 81 -20.49 -8.96 12.01
N ALA A 82 -21.13 -10.12 11.97
CA ALA A 82 -22.54 -10.24 11.65
C ALA A 82 -23.43 -9.65 12.78
N ASP A 83 -24.50 -8.98 12.38
CA ASP A 83 -25.52 -8.42 13.26
C ASP A 83 -26.58 -9.43 13.70
N VAL A 84 -26.49 -10.65 13.23
CA VAL A 84 -27.44 -11.73 13.55
C VAL A 84 -27.48 -12.01 15.04
N GLY A 85 -28.66 -11.94 15.63
CA GLY A 85 -28.87 -12.16 17.08
C GLY A 85 -28.69 -10.90 17.95
N ILE A 86 -28.43 -9.74 17.35
CA ILE A 86 -28.47 -8.44 18.02
C ILE A 86 -29.85 -7.83 17.75
N SER A 87 -30.53 -7.41 18.81
CA SER A 87 -31.84 -6.75 18.73
C SER A 87 -31.91 -5.55 19.67
N GLU A 88 -32.94 -4.73 19.53
CA GLU A 88 -33.22 -3.67 20.50
C GLU A 88 -33.33 -4.24 21.92
N GLY A 89 -32.71 -3.55 22.87
CA GLY A 89 -32.58 -4.01 24.25
C GLY A 89 -31.46 -5.00 24.52
N SER A 90 -30.75 -5.49 23.50
CA SER A 90 -29.55 -6.33 23.67
C SER A 90 -28.49 -5.63 24.50
N LEU A 91 -27.83 -6.37 25.36
CA LEU A 91 -26.79 -5.87 26.25
C LEU A 91 -25.47 -5.64 25.47
N VAL A 92 -24.82 -4.53 25.78
CA VAL A 92 -23.50 -4.17 25.23
C VAL A 92 -22.56 -3.82 26.37
N LYS A 93 -21.37 -4.42 26.37
CA LYS A 93 -20.33 -4.16 27.38
C LYS A 93 -19.18 -3.38 26.79
N ARG A 94 -18.64 -2.46 27.57
CA ARG A 94 -17.37 -1.84 27.27
C ARG A 94 -16.23 -2.79 27.56
N THR A 95 -15.25 -2.85 26.65
CA THR A 95 -14.02 -3.61 26.91
C THR A 95 -12.91 -2.76 27.55
N GLY A 96 -13.06 -1.42 27.52
CA GLY A 96 -12.02 -0.50 27.94
C GLY A 96 -10.78 -0.46 27.02
N LYS A 97 -10.80 -1.24 25.96
CA LYS A 97 -9.70 -1.36 24.98
C LYS A 97 -10.10 -0.77 23.64
N VAL A 98 -9.18 -0.11 22.96
CA VAL A 98 -9.36 0.32 21.56
C VAL A 98 -9.17 -0.86 20.62
N VAL A 99 -9.74 -0.78 19.43
CA VAL A 99 -9.54 -1.81 18.39
C VAL A 99 -8.06 -2.02 18.15
N SER A 100 -7.63 -3.26 18.27
CA SER A 100 -6.21 -3.65 18.23
C SER A 100 -6.04 -4.93 17.44
N VAL A 101 -4.86 -5.14 16.88
CA VAL A 101 -4.51 -6.33 16.09
C VAL A 101 -3.26 -7.02 16.62
N PRO A 102 -3.17 -8.34 16.46
CA PRO A 102 -1.94 -9.08 16.75
C PRO A 102 -0.83 -8.65 15.79
N VAL A 103 0.38 -8.56 16.31
CA VAL A 103 1.59 -8.21 15.55
C VAL A 103 2.72 -9.19 15.90
N GLY A 104 3.67 -9.35 15.02
CA GLY A 104 4.83 -10.21 15.28
C GLY A 104 5.33 -10.97 14.06
N GLU A 105 6.49 -11.59 14.19
CA GLU A 105 7.13 -12.34 13.11
C GLU A 105 6.30 -13.56 12.64
N LYS A 106 5.49 -14.15 13.53
CA LYS A 106 4.60 -15.27 13.19
C LYS A 106 3.45 -14.88 12.26
N MET A 107 3.25 -13.60 12.01
CA MET A 107 2.31 -13.09 11.00
C MET A 107 2.85 -13.25 9.57
N ILE A 108 4.17 -13.35 9.40
CA ILE A 108 4.81 -13.48 8.08
C ILE A 108 4.38 -14.82 7.46
N GLY A 109 4.06 -14.82 6.17
CA GLY A 109 3.58 -15.99 5.43
C GLY A 109 2.11 -16.32 5.64
N ARG A 110 1.37 -15.49 6.38
CA ARG A 110 -0.04 -15.73 6.72
C ARG A 110 -0.97 -14.81 5.93
N VAL A 111 -2.18 -15.31 5.73
CA VAL A 111 -3.32 -14.53 5.22
C VAL A 111 -4.30 -14.35 6.35
N VAL A 112 -4.59 -13.09 6.69
CA VAL A 112 -5.43 -12.72 7.84
C VAL A 112 -6.54 -11.77 7.41
N ASP A 113 -7.60 -11.71 8.22
CA ASP A 113 -8.65 -10.71 8.08
C ASP A 113 -8.24 -9.33 8.63
N ALA A 114 -9.15 -8.38 8.60
CA ALA A 114 -8.93 -7.03 9.09
C ALA A 114 -8.68 -6.93 10.62
N LEU A 115 -9.02 -7.96 11.37
CA LEU A 115 -8.78 -8.08 12.82
C LEU A 115 -7.50 -8.88 13.13
N GLY A 116 -6.77 -9.35 12.11
CA GLY A 116 -5.58 -10.16 12.24
C GLY A 116 -5.85 -11.64 12.53
N GLN A 117 -7.11 -12.11 12.35
CA GLN A 117 -7.44 -13.51 12.49
C GLN A 117 -7.04 -14.29 11.23
N PRO A 118 -6.44 -15.48 11.35
CA PRO A 118 -6.00 -16.26 10.19
C PRO A 118 -7.20 -16.79 9.39
N ILE A 119 -7.14 -16.62 8.07
CA ILE A 119 -8.14 -17.11 7.11
C ILE A 119 -7.53 -18.08 6.09
N ASP A 120 -6.28 -18.51 6.31
CA ASP A 120 -5.48 -19.35 5.41
C ASP A 120 -5.52 -20.84 5.74
N ALA A 121 -6.38 -21.26 6.66
CA ALA A 121 -6.51 -22.64 7.16
C ALA A 121 -5.21 -23.24 7.75
N LYS A 122 -4.19 -22.44 8.06
CA LYS A 122 -2.93 -22.91 8.66
C LYS A 122 -2.95 -22.92 10.20
N GLY A 123 -4.12 -22.83 10.81
CA GLY A 123 -4.31 -22.81 12.26
C GLY A 123 -4.07 -21.43 12.90
N PRO A 124 -4.27 -21.32 14.23
CA PRO A 124 -4.15 -20.06 14.95
C PRO A 124 -2.73 -19.50 14.89
N ILE A 125 -2.62 -18.18 15.00
CA ILE A 125 -1.35 -17.46 15.08
C ILE A 125 -1.07 -17.16 16.55
N GLU A 126 -0.06 -17.80 17.11
CA GLU A 126 0.36 -17.58 18.48
C GLU A 126 1.27 -16.35 18.57
N THR A 127 0.69 -15.21 18.83
CA THR A 127 1.43 -13.98 19.13
C THR A 127 0.99 -13.42 20.47
N SER A 128 1.93 -12.90 21.24
CA SER A 128 1.66 -12.26 22.54
C SER A 128 1.55 -10.75 22.44
N GLU A 129 2.00 -10.14 21.33
CA GLU A 129 1.97 -8.71 21.12
C GLU A 129 0.73 -8.28 20.36
N ILE A 130 0.03 -7.29 20.92
CA ILE A 130 -1.18 -6.67 20.34
C ILE A 130 -0.94 -5.16 20.31
N ARG A 131 -1.23 -4.52 19.18
CA ARG A 131 -1.10 -3.05 19.03
C ARG A 131 -2.41 -2.44 18.56
N PRO A 132 -2.77 -1.22 19.03
CA PRO A 132 -3.91 -0.47 18.52
C PRO A 132 -3.75 -0.20 17.01
N ILE A 133 -4.87 -0.27 16.27
CA ILE A 133 -4.83 0.02 14.83
C ILE A 133 -4.68 1.52 14.53
N GLU A 134 -5.19 2.36 15.40
CA GLU A 134 -5.05 3.82 15.31
C GLU A 134 -3.87 4.26 16.16
N GLN A 135 -2.81 4.68 15.50
CA GLN A 135 -1.59 5.18 16.11
C GLN A 135 -1.22 6.54 15.51
N LYS A 136 -0.56 7.34 16.32
CA LYS A 136 0.00 8.61 15.85
C LYS A 136 1.25 8.34 15.03
N ALA A 137 1.34 8.99 13.86
CA ALA A 137 2.55 8.93 13.04
C ALA A 137 3.77 9.49 13.79
N HIS A 138 4.94 8.94 13.50
CA HIS A 138 6.21 9.43 14.04
C HIS A 138 6.43 10.91 13.77
N GLY A 139 6.99 11.62 14.75
CA GLY A 139 7.25 13.06 14.66
C GLY A 139 8.39 13.42 13.70
N ILE A 140 8.57 14.72 13.44
CA ILE A 140 9.57 15.23 12.50
C ILE A 140 11.00 14.86 12.93
N ILE A 141 11.29 14.91 14.23
CA ILE A 141 12.62 14.64 14.78
C ILE A 141 13.00 13.15 14.64
N GLU A 142 12.00 12.27 14.67
CA GLU A 142 12.18 10.81 14.57
C GLU A 142 12.44 10.35 13.14
N ARG A 143 12.18 11.20 12.15
CA ARG A 143 12.28 10.88 10.73
C ARG A 143 13.63 11.24 10.14
N LYS A 144 14.06 10.45 9.17
CA LYS A 144 15.21 10.71 8.31
C LYS A 144 14.76 10.89 6.86
N SER A 145 15.45 11.74 6.12
CA SER A 145 15.21 11.91 4.67
C SER A 145 15.38 10.60 3.91
N VAL A 146 14.48 10.36 2.97
CA VAL A 146 14.50 9.17 2.10
C VAL A 146 15.67 9.27 1.12
N SER A 147 16.57 8.28 1.15
CA SER A 147 17.79 8.26 0.32
C SER A 147 18.26 6.85 -0.05
N VAL A 148 17.53 5.81 0.38
CA VAL A 148 17.84 4.42 0.04
C VAL A 148 16.81 3.92 -0.95
N PRO A 149 17.21 3.38 -2.13
CA PRO A 149 16.26 2.91 -3.11
C PRO A 149 15.46 1.70 -2.62
N LEU A 150 14.15 1.70 -2.95
CA LEU A 150 13.33 0.51 -2.99
C LEU A 150 13.20 0.10 -4.46
N GLN A 151 13.96 -0.89 -4.87
CA GLN A 151 13.95 -1.36 -6.26
C GLN A 151 12.68 -2.16 -6.52
N THR A 152 11.91 -1.74 -7.53
CA THR A 152 10.67 -2.43 -7.93
C THR A 152 10.93 -3.62 -8.86
N GLY A 153 12.08 -3.63 -9.51
CA GLY A 153 12.40 -4.59 -10.57
C GLY A 153 11.73 -4.26 -11.90
N ILE A 154 11.07 -3.11 -11.99
CA ILE A 154 10.35 -2.65 -13.19
C ILE A 154 11.17 -1.53 -13.84
N LYS A 155 11.67 -1.77 -15.06
CA LYS A 155 12.54 -0.84 -15.78
C LYS A 155 12.00 0.58 -15.86
N ALA A 156 10.73 0.72 -16.21
CA ALA A 156 10.09 2.03 -16.37
C ALA A 156 10.01 2.82 -15.06
N ILE A 157 9.83 2.14 -13.92
CA ILE A 157 9.71 2.77 -12.60
C ILE A 157 11.09 3.08 -12.04
N ASP A 158 11.96 2.07 -11.92
CA ASP A 158 13.28 2.23 -11.30
C ASP A 158 14.16 3.27 -12.03
N SER A 159 13.95 3.44 -13.35
CA SER A 159 14.70 4.41 -14.14
C SER A 159 14.12 5.82 -14.14
N MET A 160 12.79 5.99 -14.22
CA MET A 160 12.15 7.30 -14.43
C MET A 160 11.41 7.85 -13.22
N ILE A 161 10.93 6.96 -12.33
CA ILE A 161 10.07 7.31 -11.18
C ILE A 161 10.54 6.48 -9.96
N PRO A 162 11.79 6.66 -9.51
CA PRO A 162 12.38 5.83 -8.48
C PRO A 162 11.68 6.01 -7.15
N ILE A 163 11.54 4.91 -6.42
CA ILE A 163 10.93 4.85 -5.10
C ILE A 163 12.01 4.64 -4.05
N GLY A 164 11.94 5.39 -2.96
CA GLY A 164 12.84 5.24 -1.81
C GLY A 164 12.18 4.55 -0.62
N ARG A 165 12.99 3.89 0.21
CA ARG A 165 12.53 3.25 1.44
C ARG A 165 12.02 4.31 2.43
N GLY A 166 10.74 4.23 2.79
CA GLY A 166 10.02 5.22 3.59
C GLY A 166 9.21 6.24 2.80
N GLN A 167 9.18 6.14 1.47
CA GLN A 167 8.39 7.00 0.59
C GLN A 167 6.96 6.50 0.48
N ARG A 168 6.04 7.43 0.17
CA ARG A 168 4.65 7.16 -0.23
C ARG A 168 4.52 7.43 -1.71
N GLU A 169 4.42 6.39 -2.51
CA GLU A 169 4.29 6.53 -3.97
C GLU A 169 2.95 5.98 -4.43
N LEU A 170 2.11 6.83 -4.99
CA LEU A 170 0.77 6.48 -5.44
C LEU A 170 0.82 5.73 -6.77
N ILE A 171 0.10 4.61 -6.87
CA ILE A 171 -0.18 3.95 -8.16
C ILE A 171 -1.62 4.31 -8.55
N ILE A 172 -1.78 5.03 -9.66
CA ILE A 172 -3.07 5.57 -10.08
C ILE A 172 -3.36 5.28 -11.55
N GLY A 173 -4.60 4.99 -11.86
CA GLY A 173 -5.07 4.73 -13.23
C GLY A 173 -6.42 4.02 -13.26
N ASP A 174 -6.98 3.86 -14.45
CA ASP A 174 -8.27 3.22 -14.65
C ASP A 174 -8.27 1.73 -14.31
N ARG A 175 -9.44 1.12 -14.32
CA ARG A 175 -9.58 -0.33 -14.11
C ARG A 175 -8.76 -1.11 -15.12
N GLN A 176 -8.17 -2.22 -14.67
CA GLN A 176 -7.42 -3.16 -15.52
C GLN A 176 -6.20 -2.58 -16.26
N THR A 177 -5.64 -1.48 -15.81
CA THR A 177 -4.40 -0.88 -16.36
C THR A 177 -3.11 -1.50 -15.80
N GLY A 178 -3.22 -2.49 -14.90
CA GLY A 178 -2.05 -3.19 -14.34
C GLY A 178 -1.56 -2.68 -12.99
N LYS A 179 -2.35 -1.88 -12.25
CA LYS A 179 -1.96 -1.35 -10.92
C LYS A 179 -1.52 -2.44 -9.94
N THR A 180 -2.36 -3.45 -9.75
CA THR A 180 -2.06 -4.61 -8.88
C THR A 180 -0.83 -5.38 -9.35
N VAL A 181 -0.59 -5.47 -10.67
CA VAL A 181 0.60 -6.15 -11.20
C VAL A 181 1.87 -5.43 -10.80
N ILE A 182 1.92 -4.09 -10.92
CA ILE A 182 3.07 -3.31 -10.44
C ILE A 182 3.34 -3.56 -8.95
N ALA A 183 2.29 -3.56 -8.14
CA ALA A 183 2.42 -3.81 -6.71
C ALA A 183 2.94 -5.22 -6.40
N THR A 184 2.40 -6.25 -7.06
CA THR A 184 2.83 -7.65 -6.86
C THR A 184 4.25 -7.88 -7.38
N ASP A 185 4.62 -7.33 -8.54
CA ASP A 185 5.98 -7.42 -9.07
C ASP A 185 7.00 -6.74 -8.14
N THR A 186 6.62 -5.59 -7.56
CA THR A 186 7.44 -4.92 -6.55
C THR A 186 7.65 -5.80 -5.32
N ILE A 187 6.61 -6.49 -4.82
CA ILE A 187 6.72 -7.44 -3.72
C ILE A 187 7.63 -8.62 -4.11
N ILE A 188 7.43 -9.21 -5.27
CA ILE A 188 8.25 -10.35 -5.76
C ILE A 188 9.74 -9.95 -5.83
N ASN A 189 10.02 -8.73 -6.26
CA ASN A 189 11.40 -8.22 -6.35
C ASN A 189 12.08 -7.98 -5.00
N GLN A 190 11.38 -8.05 -3.87
CA GLN A 190 11.99 -7.89 -2.54
C GLN A 190 12.67 -9.17 -2.03
N LYS A 191 12.57 -10.28 -2.76
CA LYS A 191 13.22 -11.54 -2.38
C LYS A 191 14.73 -11.35 -2.16
N GLY A 192 15.20 -11.68 -0.97
CA GLY A 192 16.61 -11.56 -0.61
C GLY A 192 17.10 -10.13 -0.32
N LYS A 193 16.21 -9.13 -0.22
CA LYS A 193 16.57 -7.72 0.03
C LYS A 193 16.27 -7.24 1.46
N ASP A 194 15.96 -8.16 2.37
CA ASP A 194 15.62 -7.90 3.78
C ASP A 194 14.49 -6.86 3.95
N VAL A 195 13.46 -6.97 3.12
CA VAL A 195 12.25 -6.15 3.15
C VAL A 195 11.06 -7.03 3.48
N ILE A 196 10.31 -6.70 4.52
CA ILE A 196 9.05 -7.37 4.86
C ILE A 196 7.94 -6.70 4.06
N CYS A 197 7.10 -7.49 3.42
CA CYS A 197 6.02 -6.98 2.59
C CYS A 197 4.66 -7.19 3.27
N ILE A 198 3.76 -6.23 3.08
CA ILE A 198 2.37 -6.34 3.52
C ILE A 198 1.47 -5.98 2.34
N TYR A 199 0.59 -6.89 1.97
CA TYR A 199 -0.41 -6.64 0.95
C TYR A 199 -1.79 -6.55 1.59
N VAL A 200 -2.41 -5.38 1.51
CA VAL A 200 -3.74 -5.13 2.07
C VAL A 200 -4.76 -5.08 0.95
N ALA A 201 -5.58 -6.13 0.84
CA ALA A 201 -6.69 -6.21 -0.09
C ALA A 201 -7.93 -5.57 0.52
N ILE A 202 -8.47 -4.52 -0.10
CA ILE A 202 -9.60 -3.75 0.41
C ILE A 202 -10.75 -3.79 -0.60
N GLY A 203 -11.88 -4.39 -0.23
CA GLY A 203 -13.07 -4.46 -1.07
C GLY A 203 -12.85 -5.19 -2.41
N GLN A 204 -11.81 -6.01 -2.51
CA GLN A 204 -11.51 -6.82 -3.69
C GLN A 204 -12.41 -8.06 -3.73
N LYS A 205 -12.64 -8.60 -4.94
CA LYS A 205 -13.29 -9.92 -5.07
C LYS A 205 -12.39 -11.00 -4.45
N GLN A 206 -12.97 -11.95 -3.75
CA GLN A 206 -12.22 -13.05 -3.14
C GLN A 206 -11.34 -13.80 -4.16
N SER A 207 -11.85 -14.04 -5.38
CA SER A 207 -11.07 -14.65 -6.46
C SER A 207 -9.84 -13.84 -6.86
N THR A 208 -9.91 -12.51 -6.81
CA THR A 208 -8.77 -11.63 -7.10
C THR A 208 -7.70 -11.77 -6.01
N VAL A 209 -8.13 -11.75 -4.74
CA VAL A 209 -7.21 -11.93 -3.60
C VAL A 209 -6.54 -13.30 -3.67
N THR A 210 -7.30 -14.35 -3.95
CA THR A 210 -6.75 -15.71 -4.12
C THR A 210 -5.69 -15.76 -5.22
N ASN A 211 -5.95 -15.13 -6.37
CA ASN A 211 -4.98 -15.08 -7.47
C ASN A 211 -3.69 -14.33 -7.10
N VAL A 212 -3.80 -13.24 -6.32
CA VAL A 212 -2.63 -12.52 -5.83
C VAL A 212 -1.82 -13.40 -4.87
N VAL A 213 -2.47 -14.02 -3.89
CA VAL A 213 -1.82 -14.93 -2.93
C VAL A 213 -1.14 -16.10 -3.66
N ASP A 214 -1.82 -16.70 -4.63
CA ASP A 214 -1.27 -17.76 -5.47
C ASP A 214 -0.02 -17.31 -6.24
N THR A 215 -0.07 -16.09 -6.80
CA THR A 215 1.07 -15.50 -7.52
C THR A 215 2.26 -15.29 -6.58
N LEU A 216 2.02 -14.72 -5.41
CA LEU A 216 3.06 -14.52 -4.40
C LEU A 216 3.64 -15.86 -3.93
N TYR A 217 2.79 -16.87 -3.76
CA TYR A 217 3.21 -18.21 -3.34
C TYR A 217 4.11 -18.88 -4.38
N LYS A 218 3.69 -18.87 -5.66
CA LYS A 218 4.44 -19.46 -6.78
C LYS A 218 5.83 -18.83 -6.96
N ASN A 219 5.99 -17.55 -6.62
CA ASN A 219 7.26 -16.83 -6.70
C ASN A 219 8.08 -16.87 -5.39
N GLY A 220 7.61 -17.58 -4.36
CA GLY A 220 8.27 -17.66 -3.04
C GLY A 220 8.26 -16.34 -2.28
N ALA A 221 7.33 -15.44 -2.61
CA ALA A 221 7.21 -14.12 -1.96
C ALA A 221 6.41 -14.18 -0.65
N MET A 222 5.66 -15.26 -0.40
CA MET A 222 4.96 -15.43 0.88
C MET A 222 5.90 -15.60 2.07
N ASP A 223 7.14 -16.03 1.85
CA ASP A 223 8.13 -16.23 2.93
C ASP A 223 8.48 -14.93 3.67
N TYR A 224 8.19 -13.77 3.09
CA TYR A 224 8.42 -12.44 3.67
C TYR A 224 7.20 -11.52 3.54
N THR A 225 6.02 -12.06 3.24
CA THR A 225 4.80 -11.27 3.01
C THR A 225 3.69 -11.63 3.98
N ILE A 226 3.00 -10.62 4.50
CA ILE A 226 1.73 -10.73 5.23
C ILE A 226 0.62 -10.25 4.29
N VAL A 227 -0.47 -10.99 4.19
CA VAL A 227 -1.66 -10.58 3.43
C VAL A 227 -2.80 -10.28 4.40
N VAL A 228 -3.31 -9.05 4.36
CA VAL A 228 -4.50 -8.63 5.12
C VAL A 228 -5.65 -8.50 4.13
N SER A 229 -6.74 -9.20 4.35
CA SER A 229 -7.87 -9.24 3.42
C SER A 229 -9.17 -8.79 4.06
N ALA A 230 -9.79 -7.77 3.47
CA ALA A 230 -11.19 -7.42 3.68
C ALA A 230 -11.86 -7.37 2.30
N THR A 231 -12.56 -8.43 1.95
CA THR A 231 -13.14 -8.64 0.62
C THR A 231 -14.39 -7.79 0.38
N ALA A 232 -14.89 -7.75 -0.84
CA ALA A 232 -16.15 -7.08 -1.16
C ALA A 232 -17.39 -7.74 -0.50
N ALA A 233 -17.26 -8.97 -0.01
CA ALA A 233 -18.32 -9.67 0.72
C ALA A 233 -18.31 -9.33 2.22
N ASP A 234 -17.22 -8.76 2.72
CA ASP A 234 -17.10 -8.38 4.12
C ASP A 234 -17.82 -7.06 4.40
N PRO A 235 -18.37 -6.88 5.62
CA PRO A 235 -19.00 -5.62 6.02
C PRO A 235 -18.08 -4.41 5.86
N ALA A 236 -18.67 -3.25 5.55
CA ALA A 236 -17.94 -2.00 5.37
C ALA A 236 -17.00 -1.63 6.53
N PRO A 237 -17.34 -1.89 7.81
CA PRO A 237 -16.42 -1.66 8.93
C PRO A 237 -15.09 -2.42 8.81
N LEU A 238 -15.10 -3.66 8.35
CA LEU A 238 -13.87 -4.45 8.16
C LEU A 238 -13.03 -3.90 7.02
N GLN A 239 -13.66 -3.47 5.92
CA GLN A 239 -12.97 -2.80 4.82
C GLN A 239 -12.35 -1.46 5.27
N TYR A 240 -13.02 -0.74 6.19
CA TYR A 240 -12.53 0.50 6.76
C TYR A 240 -11.29 0.30 7.64
N ILE A 241 -11.25 -0.71 8.51
CA ILE A 241 -10.13 -0.91 9.44
C ILE A 241 -8.94 -1.64 8.80
N ALA A 242 -9.13 -2.42 7.74
CA ALA A 242 -8.08 -3.24 7.12
C ALA A 242 -6.77 -2.50 6.82
N PRO A 243 -6.76 -1.30 6.19
CA PRO A 243 -5.52 -0.60 5.92
C PRO A 243 -4.79 -0.14 7.19
N TYR A 244 -5.52 0.24 8.23
CA TYR A 244 -4.92 0.59 9.53
C TYR A 244 -4.32 -0.62 10.22
N SER A 245 -4.99 -1.77 10.14
CA SER A 245 -4.49 -3.05 10.66
C SER A 245 -3.18 -3.45 9.99
N GLY A 246 -3.15 -3.43 8.66
CA GLY A 246 -1.92 -3.71 7.91
C GLY A 246 -0.80 -2.71 8.22
N CYS A 247 -1.13 -1.42 8.35
CA CYS A 247 -0.18 -0.38 8.73
C CYS A 247 0.46 -0.66 10.10
N THR A 248 -0.36 -1.01 11.09
CA THR A 248 0.10 -1.34 12.45
C THR A 248 1.02 -2.57 12.47
N MET A 249 0.70 -3.59 11.66
CA MET A 249 1.60 -4.74 11.49
C MET A 249 2.94 -4.31 10.87
N GLY A 250 2.94 -3.37 9.91
CA GLY A 250 4.14 -2.82 9.30
C GLY A 250 4.98 -1.99 10.27
N GLU A 251 4.34 -1.11 11.04
CA GLU A 251 5.03 -0.29 12.04
C GLU A 251 5.75 -1.12 13.11
N TYR A 252 5.20 -2.26 13.48
CA TYR A 252 5.87 -3.19 14.40
C TYR A 252 7.28 -3.57 13.91
N PHE A 253 7.44 -3.86 12.63
CA PHE A 253 8.73 -4.20 12.04
C PHE A 253 9.60 -2.97 11.82
N MET A 254 9.02 -1.86 11.40
CA MET A 254 9.72 -0.58 11.25
C MET A 254 10.35 -0.14 12.58
N ASP A 255 9.62 -0.22 13.69
CA ASP A 255 10.11 0.12 15.04
C ASP A 255 11.25 -0.82 15.50
N LYS A 256 11.31 -2.04 14.95
CA LYS A 256 12.40 -2.99 15.17
C LYS A 256 13.58 -2.81 14.21
N GLY A 257 13.62 -1.72 13.47
CA GLY A 257 14.71 -1.40 12.55
C GLY A 257 14.65 -2.12 11.20
N LYS A 258 13.53 -2.77 10.87
CA LYS A 258 13.35 -3.45 9.58
C LYS A 258 12.79 -2.51 8.52
N ASP A 259 13.08 -2.80 7.27
CA ASP A 259 12.45 -2.14 6.14
C ASP A 259 11.17 -2.87 5.75
N VAL A 260 10.09 -2.11 5.56
CA VAL A 260 8.77 -2.63 5.25
C VAL A 260 8.22 -1.98 3.99
N LEU A 261 7.60 -2.79 3.14
CA LEU A 261 6.80 -2.35 1.99
C LEU A 261 5.33 -2.69 2.27
N ILE A 262 4.46 -1.70 2.25
CA ILE A 262 3.02 -1.91 2.35
C ILE A 262 2.28 -1.45 1.10
N VAL A 263 1.41 -2.30 0.58
CA VAL A 263 0.53 -2.03 -0.55
C VAL A 263 -0.89 -1.94 -0.06
N TYR A 264 -1.63 -0.89 -0.46
CA TYR A 264 -3.06 -0.75 -0.18
C TYR A 264 -3.86 -0.88 -1.49
N ASP A 265 -4.44 -2.03 -1.76
CA ASP A 265 -5.19 -2.33 -2.99
C ASP A 265 -6.69 -2.54 -2.72
N ASP A 266 -7.54 -1.52 -2.82
CA ASP A 266 -7.27 -0.13 -3.17
C ASP A 266 -7.94 0.85 -2.20
N LEU A 267 -7.39 2.04 -2.08
CA LEU A 267 -7.93 3.09 -1.24
C LEU A 267 -9.21 3.74 -1.80
N SER A 268 -9.53 3.54 -3.08
CA SER A 268 -10.81 3.98 -3.65
C SER A 268 -11.99 3.22 -3.01
N LYS A 269 -11.84 1.91 -2.78
CA LYS A 269 -12.86 1.12 -2.07
C LYS A 269 -12.89 1.41 -0.58
N HIS A 270 -11.72 1.66 0.02
CA HIS A 270 -11.62 2.09 1.40
C HIS A 270 -12.46 3.34 1.68
N VAL A 271 -12.33 4.37 0.85
CA VAL A 271 -13.08 5.62 1.03
C VAL A 271 -14.58 5.44 0.75
N VAL A 272 -14.96 4.53 -0.15
CA VAL A 272 -16.38 4.17 -0.38
C VAL A 272 -16.98 3.50 0.84
N ALA A 273 -16.25 2.57 1.48
CA ALA A 273 -16.68 1.95 2.73
C ALA A 273 -16.85 3.01 3.84
N TYR A 274 -15.90 3.92 3.97
CA TYR A 274 -16.00 5.03 4.95
C TYR A 274 -17.17 5.97 4.68
N ARG A 275 -17.46 6.29 3.40
CA ARG A 275 -18.65 7.06 3.02
C ARG A 275 -19.92 6.35 3.44
N ALA A 276 -20.04 5.06 3.15
CA ALA A 276 -21.20 4.26 3.56
C ALA A 276 -21.42 4.30 5.08
N LEU A 277 -20.37 4.06 5.86
CA LEU A 277 -20.44 4.13 7.32
C LEU A 277 -20.87 5.53 7.80
N SER A 278 -20.27 6.57 7.24
CA SER A 278 -20.55 7.96 7.64
C SER A 278 -22.00 8.36 7.37
N LEU A 279 -22.57 7.93 6.22
CA LEU A 279 -23.97 8.18 5.88
C LEU A 279 -24.91 7.41 6.80
N LEU A 280 -24.61 6.17 7.13
CA LEU A 280 -25.40 5.33 8.03
C LEU A 280 -25.46 5.90 9.46
N ILE A 281 -24.35 6.44 9.98
CA ILE A 281 -24.34 7.16 11.28
C ILE A 281 -24.81 8.62 11.17
N ARG A 282 -25.36 9.02 10.00
CA ARG A 282 -25.94 10.34 9.73
C ARG A 282 -24.96 11.51 9.88
N ARG A 283 -23.68 11.33 9.61
CA ARG A 283 -22.75 12.45 9.46
C ARG A 283 -23.15 13.28 8.23
N PRO A 284 -23.08 14.62 8.30
CA PRO A 284 -23.46 15.48 7.19
C PRO A 284 -22.54 15.20 5.97
N PRO A 285 -23.10 14.93 4.78
CA PRO A 285 -22.32 14.69 3.58
C PRO A 285 -21.77 16.00 3.01
N GLY A 286 -20.53 15.94 2.49
CA GLY A 286 -19.90 16.98 1.69
C GLY A 286 -19.89 16.67 0.19
N ARG A 287 -18.81 17.04 -0.50
CA ARG A 287 -18.63 16.79 -1.94
C ARG A 287 -18.74 15.30 -2.25
N GLU A 288 -19.51 14.94 -3.29
CA GLU A 288 -19.76 13.56 -3.73
C GLU A 288 -20.28 12.63 -2.61
N ALA A 289 -21.00 13.22 -1.64
CA ALA A 289 -21.52 12.55 -0.45
C ALA A 289 -20.42 11.99 0.50
N TYR A 290 -19.16 12.36 0.32
CA TYR A 290 -18.11 12.02 1.28
C TYR A 290 -18.22 12.90 2.52
N PRO A 291 -17.86 12.39 3.71
CA PRO A 291 -17.80 13.22 4.92
C PRO A 291 -16.66 14.25 4.83
N GLY A 292 -16.77 15.35 5.58
CA GLY A 292 -15.81 16.45 5.53
C GLY A 292 -14.38 16.10 5.95
N ASP A 293 -14.20 14.99 6.68
CA ASP A 293 -12.92 14.50 7.17
C ASP A 293 -12.25 13.43 6.25
N VAL A 294 -12.73 13.28 5.00
CA VAL A 294 -12.21 12.27 4.07
C VAL A 294 -10.72 12.46 3.73
N PHE A 295 -10.24 13.70 3.70
CA PHE A 295 -8.80 13.97 3.55
C PHE A 295 -8.01 13.38 4.72
N TYR A 296 -8.49 13.60 5.94
CA TYR A 296 -7.87 13.09 7.16
C TYR A 296 -7.86 11.57 7.24
N LEU A 297 -8.87 10.90 6.66
CA LEU A 297 -8.92 9.44 6.55
C LEU A 297 -7.64 8.86 5.94
N HIS A 298 -7.23 9.37 4.78
CA HIS A 298 -6.04 8.88 4.09
C HIS A 298 -4.74 9.51 4.61
N SER A 299 -4.76 10.79 5.03
CA SER A 299 -3.55 11.44 5.51
C SER A 299 -3.03 10.82 6.80
N ARG A 300 -3.90 10.53 7.79
CA ARG A 300 -3.49 9.88 9.03
C ARG A 300 -2.97 8.44 8.84
N LEU A 301 -3.41 7.76 7.77
CA LEU A 301 -2.89 6.45 7.39
C LEU A 301 -1.51 6.58 6.72
N LEU A 302 -1.43 7.40 5.67
CA LEU A 302 -0.24 7.49 4.83
C LEU A 302 0.91 8.25 5.50
N GLU A 303 0.63 9.16 6.43
CA GLU A 303 1.67 9.82 7.23
C GLU A 303 2.43 8.87 8.18
N ARG A 304 1.90 7.69 8.44
CA ARG A 304 2.59 6.64 9.22
C ARG A 304 3.74 6.01 8.45
N ALA A 305 3.71 6.09 7.10
CA ALA A 305 4.83 5.68 6.26
C ALA A 305 5.96 6.71 6.36
N ALA A 306 7.13 6.25 6.77
CA ALA A 306 8.31 7.09 6.99
C ALA A 306 9.59 6.24 7.00
N ARG A 307 10.73 6.91 6.96
CA ARG A 307 12.02 6.35 7.34
C ARG A 307 12.43 6.94 8.67
N LEU A 308 12.76 6.09 9.63
CA LEU A 308 13.20 6.49 10.96
C LEU A 308 14.68 6.85 10.98
N ALA A 309 15.03 7.77 11.86
CA ALA A 309 16.43 8.06 12.15
C ALA A 309 17.08 6.89 12.93
N PRO A 310 18.40 6.70 12.82
CA PRO A 310 19.09 5.57 13.47
C PRO A 310 18.85 5.50 14.98
N GLU A 311 18.68 6.63 15.65
CA GLU A 311 18.40 6.73 17.09
C GLU A 311 17.03 6.15 17.46
N TYR A 312 16.13 6.04 16.46
CA TYR A 312 14.77 5.48 16.60
C TYR A 312 14.62 4.13 15.88
N GLY A 313 15.74 3.40 15.71
CA GLY A 313 15.77 2.06 15.12
C GLY A 313 16.16 2.03 13.64
N GLY A 314 16.08 3.13 12.90
CA GLY A 314 16.54 3.24 11.50
C GLY A 314 15.71 2.48 10.47
N GLY A 315 14.59 1.85 10.86
CA GLY A 315 13.69 1.15 9.96
C GLY A 315 12.91 2.07 9.04
N SER A 316 12.21 1.48 8.07
CA SER A 316 11.34 2.23 7.16
C SER A 316 10.03 1.52 6.86
N LEU A 317 8.99 2.30 6.59
CA LEU A 317 7.71 1.83 6.05
C LEU A 317 7.43 2.59 4.75
N THR A 318 7.54 1.88 3.64
CA THR A 318 7.26 2.42 2.29
C THR A 318 5.84 2.07 1.90
N ALA A 319 5.03 3.05 1.51
CA ALA A 319 3.64 2.85 1.16
C ALA A 319 3.40 2.97 -0.34
N LEU A 320 2.72 1.99 -0.92
CA LEU A 320 2.21 1.99 -2.30
C LEU A 320 0.67 1.96 -2.26
N PRO A 321 0.01 3.11 -2.02
CA PRO A 321 -1.44 3.19 -2.17
C PRO A 321 -1.84 3.07 -3.63
N ILE A 322 -2.96 2.39 -3.88
CA ILE A 322 -3.57 2.28 -5.20
C ILE A 322 -4.87 3.08 -5.21
N ILE A 323 -5.04 3.92 -6.23
CA ILE A 323 -6.27 4.64 -6.52
C ILE A 323 -6.76 4.29 -7.92
N GLU A 324 -8.06 4.06 -8.02
CA GLU A 324 -8.74 3.83 -9.29
C GLU A 324 -9.34 5.14 -9.81
N THR A 325 -9.04 5.48 -11.07
CA THR A 325 -9.67 6.59 -11.78
C THR A 325 -10.78 6.10 -12.71
N GLN A 326 -11.58 7.04 -13.21
CA GLN A 326 -12.55 6.82 -14.27
C GLN A 326 -12.17 7.72 -15.45
N ALA A 327 -12.01 7.12 -16.63
CA ALA A 327 -11.60 7.80 -17.86
C ALA A 327 -10.32 8.67 -17.71
N GLY A 328 -9.37 8.23 -16.88
CA GLY A 328 -8.12 8.93 -16.65
C GLY A 328 -8.23 10.23 -15.84
N ASP A 329 -9.40 10.52 -15.25
CA ASP A 329 -9.61 11.79 -14.52
C ASP A 329 -8.87 11.79 -13.17
N VAL A 330 -7.69 12.40 -13.16
CA VAL A 330 -6.88 12.65 -11.95
C VAL A 330 -7.34 13.88 -11.16
N SER A 331 -8.23 14.70 -11.74
CA SER A 331 -8.77 15.91 -11.10
C SER A 331 -9.99 15.64 -10.21
N ALA A 332 -10.48 14.41 -10.20
CA ALA A 332 -11.57 13.97 -9.33
C ALA A 332 -11.19 14.12 -7.85
N TYR A 333 -12.21 14.16 -6.98
CA TYR A 333 -12.02 14.55 -5.57
C TYR A 333 -11.05 13.63 -4.80
N ILE A 334 -11.21 12.34 -4.88
CA ILE A 334 -10.35 11.40 -4.13
C ILE A 334 -8.93 11.30 -4.72
N PRO A 335 -8.74 11.15 -6.06
CA PRO A 335 -7.41 11.24 -6.67
C PRO A 335 -6.62 12.47 -6.24
N THR A 336 -7.22 13.66 -6.33
CA THR A 336 -6.56 14.92 -5.94
C THR A 336 -6.11 14.93 -4.49
N ASN A 337 -6.95 14.42 -3.57
CA ASN A 337 -6.61 14.32 -2.16
C ASN A 337 -5.38 13.42 -1.96
N VAL A 338 -5.37 12.22 -2.55
CA VAL A 338 -4.28 11.26 -2.33
C VAL A 338 -2.99 11.71 -3.01
N ILE A 339 -3.04 12.30 -4.21
CA ILE A 339 -1.88 12.92 -4.87
C ILE A 339 -1.21 13.98 -3.98
N SER A 340 -2.02 14.77 -3.24
CA SER A 340 -1.48 15.80 -2.35
C SER A 340 -0.82 15.24 -1.08
N ILE A 341 -1.26 14.07 -0.60
CA ILE A 341 -0.73 13.40 0.59
C ILE A 341 0.58 12.64 0.27
N THR A 342 0.70 12.11 -0.95
CA THR A 342 1.81 11.26 -1.36
C THR A 342 3.04 12.03 -1.86
N ASP A 343 4.18 11.36 -1.89
CA ASP A 343 5.47 11.92 -2.33
C ASP A 343 5.71 11.73 -3.85
N GLY A 344 4.65 11.44 -4.58
CA GLY A 344 4.66 11.23 -6.02
C GLY A 344 3.57 10.25 -6.45
N GLN A 345 3.47 10.07 -7.77
CA GLN A 345 2.52 9.16 -8.38
C GLN A 345 3.07 8.49 -9.63
N ILE A 346 2.71 7.22 -9.80
CA ILE A 346 2.88 6.43 -11.03
C ILE A 346 1.51 6.38 -11.71
N PHE A 347 1.37 7.09 -12.80
CA PHE A 347 0.13 7.14 -13.58
C PHE A 347 0.13 6.09 -14.69
N LEU A 348 -0.89 5.23 -14.70
CA LEU A 348 -1.09 4.21 -15.71
C LEU A 348 -2.18 4.65 -16.68
N GLU A 349 -1.81 4.77 -17.95
CA GLU A 349 -2.66 5.27 -19.03
C GLU A 349 -3.32 4.11 -19.77
N THR A 350 -4.65 4.20 -19.95
CA THR A 350 -5.44 3.16 -20.62
C THR A 350 -5.05 3.00 -22.09
N GLU A 351 -4.75 4.09 -22.80
CA GLU A 351 -4.34 4.05 -24.21
C GLU A 351 -3.01 3.32 -24.40
N LEU A 352 -2.02 3.58 -23.52
CA LEU A 352 -0.76 2.84 -23.54
C LEU A 352 -0.98 1.34 -23.28
N PHE A 353 -1.86 1.00 -22.34
CA PHE A 353 -2.15 -0.40 -22.04
C PHE A 353 -2.76 -1.13 -23.23
N HIS A 354 -3.71 -0.50 -23.92
CA HIS A 354 -4.38 -1.08 -25.09
C HIS A 354 -3.47 -1.12 -26.34
N SER A 355 -2.54 -0.17 -26.49
CA SER A 355 -1.54 -0.20 -27.55
C SER A 355 -0.41 -1.23 -27.31
N GLY A 356 -0.48 -2.00 -26.21
CA GLY A 356 0.49 -3.05 -25.90
C GLY A 356 1.74 -2.56 -25.17
N VAL A 357 1.80 -1.30 -24.73
CA VAL A 357 2.86 -0.79 -23.86
C VAL A 357 2.56 -1.18 -22.43
N ARG A 358 3.28 -2.17 -21.90
CA ARG A 358 3.10 -2.71 -20.55
C ARG A 358 4.43 -2.86 -19.85
N PRO A 359 4.60 -2.25 -18.64
CA PRO A 359 3.62 -1.45 -17.90
C PRO A 359 3.25 -0.14 -18.61
N ALA A 360 1.98 0.26 -18.46
CA ALA A 360 1.40 1.41 -19.16
C ALA A 360 1.73 2.75 -18.46
N VAL A 361 2.96 2.93 -18.02
CA VAL A 361 3.41 4.10 -17.26
C VAL A 361 3.52 5.31 -18.18
N ASN A 362 2.79 6.38 -17.86
CA ASN A 362 2.94 7.67 -18.52
C ASN A 362 4.02 8.51 -17.82
N PRO A 363 5.20 8.74 -18.43
CA PRO A 363 6.30 9.47 -17.77
C PRO A 363 6.02 10.97 -17.65
N GLY A 364 5.12 11.54 -18.48
CA GLY A 364 4.81 12.96 -18.49
C GLY A 364 4.13 13.44 -17.21
N ILE A 365 3.19 12.66 -16.70
CA ILE A 365 2.41 12.99 -15.49
C ILE A 365 2.78 12.16 -14.26
N SER A 366 3.67 11.19 -14.42
CA SER A 366 4.24 10.44 -13.29
C SER A 366 5.41 11.19 -12.68
N VAL A 367 5.45 11.26 -11.37
CA VAL A 367 6.45 12.05 -10.63
C VAL A 367 6.88 11.29 -9.37
N SER A 368 8.19 11.25 -9.10
CA SER A 368 8.74 10.95 -7.77
C SER A 368 9.35 12.22 -7.18
N ARG A 369 8.87 12.69 -6.03
CA ARG A 369 9.42 13.88 -5.37
C ARG A 369 10.78 13.60 -4.71
N VAL A 370 11.09 12.34 -4.43
CA VAL A 370 12.41 11.89 -3.95
C VAL A 370 13.39 11.82 -5.12
N GLY A 371 12.94 11.33 -6.26
CA GLY A 371 13.69 11.33 -7.51
C GLY A 371 15.03 10.61 -7.40
N GLY A 372 16.07 11.18 -8.00
CA GLY A 372 17.41 10.59 -8.08
C GLY A 372 18.10 10.36 -6.73
N SER A 373 17.55 10.84 -5.60
CA SER A 373 18.03 10.49 -4.26
C SER A 373 17.67 9.05 -3.88
N ALA A 374 16.63 8.49 -4.52
CA ALA A 374 16.20 7.10 -4.37
C ALA A 374 16.77 6.18 -5.47
N GLN A 375 17.85 6.56 -6.14
CA GLN A 375 18.54 5.74 -7.13
C GLN A 375 19.98 5.47 -6.70
N ILE A 376 20.50 4.29 -7.02
CA ILE A 376 21.93 4.05 -7.00
C ILE A 376 22.62 4.92 -8.03
N LYS A 377 23.88 5.30 -7.80
CA LYS A 377 24.64 6.23 -8.66
C LYS A 377 24.71 5.74 -10.12
N ALA A 378 24.84 4.43 -10.31
CA ALA A 378 24.88 3.81 -11.62
C ALA A 378 23.57 4.03 -12.40
N MET A 379 22.40 3.76 -11.78
CA MET A 379 21.11 3.99 -12.42
C MET A 379 20.90 5.47 -12.72
N LYS A 380 21.22 6.35 -11.77
CA LYS A 380 21.11 7.81 -11.97
C LYS A 380 21.95 8.31 -13.14
N LYS A 381 23.17 7.75 -13.34
CA LYS A 381 24.06 8.10 -14.46
C LYS A 381 23.46 7.71 -15.81
N VAL A 382 22.87 6.51 -15.93
CA VAL A 382 22.36 6.01 -17.20
C VAL A 382 20.94 6.48 -17.53
N SER A 383 20.09 6.70 -16.53
CA SER A 383 18.68 7.05 -16.75
C SER A 383 18.42 8.57 -16.80
N GLY A 384 19.42 9.39 -16.56
CA GLY A 384 19.25 10.85 -16.40
C GLY A 384 18.56 11.56 -17.58
N SER A 385 18.78 11.11 -18.80
CA SER A 385 18.14 11.64 -20.02
C SER A 385 16.92 10.83 -20.49
N LEU A 386 16.71 9.63 -19.95
CA LEU A 386 15.70 8.69 -20.45
C LEU A 386 14.28 9.27 -20.43
N LYS A 387 13.90 9.87 -19.30
CA LYS A 387 12.58 10.49 -19.15
C LYS A 387 12.34 11.61 -20.15
N LEU A 388 13.35 12.43 -20.40
CA LEU A 388 13.29 13.52 -21.39
C LEU A 388 13.16 12.96 -22.81
N LEU A 389 13.99 11.99 -23.18
CA LEU A 389 13.94 11.34 -24.49
C LEU A 389 12.58 10.69 -24.76
N TYR A 390 12.03 10.00 -23.75
CA TYR A 390 10.72 9.38 -23.89
C TYR A 390 9.59 10.43 -23.99
N SER A 391 9.63 11.50 -23.23
CA SER A 391 8.64 12.58 -23.30
C SER A 391 8.69 13.28 -24.66
N GLN A 392 9.89 13.59 -25.17
CA GLN A 392 10.06 14.15 -26.53
C GLN A 392 9.53 13.22 -27.62
N TYR A 393 9.79 11.92 -27.50
CA TYR A 393 9.20 10.94 -28.41
C TYR A 393 7.68 10.98 -28.42
N ARG A 394 7.04 11.02 -27.25
CA ARG A 394 5.57 11.09 -27.13
C ARG A 394 4.99 12.34 -27.81
N GLU A 395 5.63 13.48 -27.65
CA GLU A 395 5.26 14.72 -28.33
C GLU A 395 5.42 14.58 -29.85
N LEU A 396 6.57 14.13 -30.32
CA LEU A 396 6.84 13.94 -31.74
C LEU A 396 5.93 12.90 -32.38
N GLN A 397 5.57 11.84 -31.67
CA GLN A 397 4.65 10.80 -32.14
C GLN A 397 3.27 11.39 -32.50
N SER A 398 2.75 12.30 -31.67
CA SER A 398 1.48 12.97 -31.95
C SER A 398 1.53 13.85 -33.20
N PHE A 399 2.65 14.56 -33.42
CA PHE A 399 2.85 15.37 -34.63
C PHE A 399 3.10 14.53 -35.89
N ALA A 400 3.81 13.41 -35.78
CA ALA A 400 4.11 12.52 -36.89
C ALA A 400 2.85 11.88 -37.51
N GLN A 401 1.77 11.78 -36.78
CA GLN A 401 0.48 11.30 -37.30
C GLN A 401 -0.17 12.29 -38.30
N PHE A 402 0.20 13.56 -38.26
CA PHE A 402 -0.40 14.64 -39.06
C PHE A 402 0.52 15.19 -40.18
N GLY A 403 1.80 14.81 -40.21
CA GLY A 403 2.79 15.38 -41.16
C GLY A 403 3.48 14.31 -42.02
N SER A 404 3.54 14.56 -43.35
CA SER A 404 4.15 13.62 -44.31
C SER A 404 5.65 13.81 -44.49
N ASP A 405 6.23 15.00 -44.20
CA ASP A 405 7.64 15.32 -44.42
C ASP A 405 8.33 15.62 -43.07
N LEU A 406 8.91 14.59 -42.48
CA LEU A 406 9.77 14.71 -41.32
C LEU A 406 11.23 14.83 -41.73
N ASP A 407 11.98 15.77 -41.14
CA ASP A 407 13.41 15.86 -41.31
C ASP A 407 14.16 14.63 -40.76
N ALA A 408 15.44 14.49 -41.14
CA ALA A 408 16.25 13.33 -40.79
C ALA A 408 16.51 13.23 -39.26
N ASP A 409 16.62 14.40 -38.59
CA ASP A 409 16.82 14.42 -37.11
C ASP A 409 15.56 13.97 -36.36
N THR A 410 14.41 14.48 -36.78
CA THR A 410 13.12 14.07 -36.21
C THR A 410 12.84 12.57 -36.43
N LYS A 411 13.16 12.02 -37.61
CA LYS A 411 13.08 10.58 -37.89
C LYS A 411 13.96 9.76 -36.93
N SER A 412 15.25 10.19 -36.79
CA SER A 412 16.19 9.53 -35.89
C SER A 412 15.71 9.52 -34.43
N ARG A 413 15.12 10.61 -33.94
CA ARG A 413 14.54 10.72 -32.60
C ARG A 413 13.31 9.83 -32.43
N LEU A 414 12.45 9.74 -33.43
CA LEU A 414 11.30 8.85 -33.42
C LEU A 414 11.74 7.38 -33.37
N GLU A 415 12.74 6.99 -34.18
CA GLU A 415 13.27 5.63 -34.15
C GLU A 415 13.93 5.28 -32.83
N GLN A 416 14.70 6.21 -32.22
CA GLN A 416 15.24 6.00 -30.87
C GLN A 416 14.13 5.88 -29.85
N GLY A 417 13.10 6.72 -29.92
CA GLY A 417 11.96 6.68 -29.02
C GLY A 417 11.17 5.39 -29.11
N GLN A 418 10.96 4.84 -30.30
CA GLN A 418 10.34 3.52 -30.50
C GLN A 418 11.12 2.42 -29.79
N ARG A 419 12.44 2.43 -29.88
CA ARG A 419 13.33 1.48 -29.20
C ARG A 419 13.29 1.65 -27.68
N ILE A 420 13.20 2.90 -27.19
CA ILE A 420 13.01 3.18 -25.75
C ILE A 420 11.70 2.56 -25.25
N VAL A 421 10.60 2.76 -25.99
CA VAL A 421 9.29 2.17 -25.60
C VAL A 421 9.39 0.66 -25.56
N GLU A 422 10.02 0.01 -26.56
CA GLU A 422 10.14 -1.44 -26.61
C GLU A 422 11.01 -1.98 -25.47
N VAL A 423 12.14 -1.34 -25.16
CA VAL A 423 13.00 -1.68 -24.02
C VAL A 423 12.26 -1.55 -22.68
N LEU A 424 11.38 -0.57 -22.55
CA LEU A 424 10.64 -0.34 -21.29
C LEU A 424 9.47 -1.32 -21.08
N LYS A 425 9.06 -2.06 -22.12
CA LYS A 425 8.08 -3.14 -21.96
C LYS A 425 8.66 -4.25 -21.10
N GLN A 426 7.81 -4.84 -20.30
CA GLN A 426 8.19 -5.91 -19.37
C GLN A 426 7.00 -6.83 -19.09
N GLY A 427 7.24 -8.14 -19.02
CA GLY A 427 6.26 -9.13 -18.63
C GLY A 427 5.86 -9.00 -17.16
N ARG A 428 4.72 -9.52 -16.81
CA ARG A 428 4.28 -9.64 -15.42
C ARG A 428 5.01 -10.78 -14.72
N ASN A 429 5.27 -10.62 -13.43
CA ASN A 429 5.99 -11.59 -12.58
C ASN A 429 7.44 -11.86 -13.05
N GLU A 430 8.01 -10.92 -13.77
CA GLU A 430 9.37 -10.99 -14.30
C GLU A 430 10.17 -9.73 -13.86
N PRO A 431 10.37 -9.51 -12.56
CA PRO A 431 11.19 -8.40 -12.11
C PRO A 431 12.64 -8.60 -12.54
N ILE A 432 13.28 -7.52 -13.00
CA ILE A 432 14.64 -7.51 -13.52
C ILE A 432 15.60 -6.90 -12.50
N ALA A 433 16.73 -7.55 -12.27
CA ALA A 433 17.77 -7.05 -11.38
C ALA A 433 18.33 -5.71 -11.88
N VAL A 434 18.68 -4.81 -10.95
CA VAL A 434 19.03 -3.41 -11.28
C VAL A 434 20.25 -3.30 -12.18
N GLU A 435 21.24 -4.17 -12.05
CA GLU A 435 22.44 -4.22 -12.90
C GLU A 435 22.10 -4.57 -14.34
N LEU A 436 21.14 -5.44 -14.60
CA LEU A 436 20.64 -5.77 -15.93
C LEU A 436 19.78 -4.64 -16.52
N GLN A 437 18.96 -3.99 -15.68
CA GLN A 437 18.24 -2.79 -16.10
C GLN A 437 19.20 -1.70 -16.55
N ILE A 438 20.29 -1.47 -15.80
CA ILE A 438 21.34 -0.50 -16.17
C ILE A 438 21.95 -0.83 -17.51
N ALA A 439 22.23 -2.10 -17.79
CA ALA A 439 22.83 -2.52 -19.05
C ALA A 439 21.96 -2.18 -20.26
N ILE A 440 20.67 -2.53 -20.22
CA ILE A 440 19.77 -2.30 -21.35
C ILE A 440 19.38 -0.82 -21.51
N ILE A 441 19.21 -0.10 -20.37
CA ILE A 441 18.94 1.34 -20.41
C ILE A 441 20.16 2.08 -20.95
N TYR A 442 21.38 1.72 -20.55
CA TYR A 442 22.60 2.27 -21.12
C TYR A 442 22.65 2.05 -22.63
N ALA A 443 22.32 0.87 -23.11
CA ALA A 443 22.33 0.54 -24.53
C ALA A 443 21.36 1.42 -25.34
N VAL A 444 20.11 1.60 -24.87
CA VAL A 444 19.11 2.36 -25.61
C VAL A 444 19.34 3.88 -25.52
N VAL A 445 19.76 4.41 -24.38
CA VAL A 445 20.04 5.83 -24.21
C VAL A 445 21.24 6.29 -25.06
N ASN A 446 22.29 5.45 -25.16
CA ASN A 446 23.46 5.72 -25.98
C ASN A 446 23.28 5.29 -27.45
N ASN A 447 22.05 5.00 -27.88
CA ASN A 447 21.71 4.65 -29.27
C ASN A 447 22.49 3.45 -29.83
N LEU A 448 22.93 2.51 -28.96
CA LEU A 448 23.65 1.30 -29.38
C LEU A 448 22.74 0.29 -30.11
N LEU A 449 21.43 0.45 -29.98
CA LEU A 449 20.40 -0.45 -30.54
C LEU A 449 19.92 0.03 -31.94
N LYS A 450 20.52 1.06 -32.55
CA LYS A 450 20.02 1.66 -33.80
C LYS A 450 19.91 0.67 -34.97
N ASP A 451 20.80 -0.32 -35.03
CA ASP A 451 20.86 -1.29 -36.12
C ASP A 451 19.99 -2.54 -35.86
N ILE A 452 19.31 -2.60 -34.73
CA ILE A 452 18.41 -3.68 -34.36
C ILE A 452 16.97 -3.27 -34.72
N ALA A 453 16.26 -4.14 -35.43
CA ALA A 453 14.84 -3.93 -35.72
C ALA A 453 14.02 -3.88 -34.41
N VAL A 454 13.02 -3.02 -34.36
CA VAL A 454 12.22 -2.78 -33.13
C VAL A 454 11.59 -4.08 -32.63
N GLU A 455 11.11 -4.92 -33.53
CA GLU A 455 10.46 -6.21 -33.24
C GLU A 455 11.43 -7.24 -32.63
N LYS A 456 12.73 -7.09 -32.84
CA LYS A 456 13.77 -7.98 -32.31
C LYS A 456 14.41 -7.49 -31.00
N ILE A 457 14.00 -6.32 -30.48
CA ILE A 457 14.60 -5.75 -29.26
C ILE A 457 14.34 -6.65 -28.05
N SER A 458 13.15 -7.21 -27.90
CA SER A 458 12.82 -8.10 -26.79
C SER A 458 13.67 -9.38 -26.82
N GLU A 459 13.93 -9.92 -28.00
CA GLU A 459 14.82 -11.09 -28.19
C GLU A 459 16.26 -10.74 -27.87
N PHE A 460 16.73 -9.59 -28.36
CA PHE A 460 18.06 -9.07 -28.06
C PHE A 460 18.25 -8.85 -26.55
N GLU A 461 17.28 -8.25 -25.87
CA GLU A 461 17.34 -7.99 -24.43
C GLU A 461 17.50 -9.30 -23.62
N LYS A 462 16.68 -10.30 -23.91
CA LYS A 462 16.77 -11.61 -23.23
C LYS A 462 18.14 -12.25 -23.42
N GLY A 463 18.60 -12.31 -24.66
CA GLY A 463 19.90 -12.90 -24.95
C GLY A 463 21.08 -12.07 -24.40
N LEU A 464 20.96 -10.74 -24.34
CA LEU A 464 21.95 -9.89 -23.68
C LEU A 464 22.04 -10.20 -22.18
N PHE A 465 20.90 -10.37 -21.51
CA PHE A 465 20.87 -10.72 -20.09
C PHE A 465 21.52 -12.09 -19.83
N GLU A 466 21.18 -13.09 -20.63
CA GLU A 466 21.81 -14.42 -20.57
C GLU A 466 23.33 -14.34 -20.80
N TYR A 467 23.75 -13.60 -21.83
CA TYR A 467 25.16 -13.41 -22.14
C TYR A 467 25.91 -12.72 -20.99
N LEU A 468 25.39 -11.62 -20.46
CA LEU A 468 26.02 -10.89 -19.37
C LEU A 468 26.12 -11.74 -18.10
N THR A 469 25.07 -12.45 -17.76
CA THR A 469 25.03 -13.35 -16.58
C THR A 469 26.03 -14.49 -16.73
N ALA A 470 26.13 -15.10 -17.92
CA ALA A 470 27.01 -16.23 -18.14
C ALA A 470 28.49 -15.87 -18.29
N THR A 471 28.81 -14.70 -18.87
CA THR A 471 30.19 -14.35 -19.26
C THR A 471 30.77 -13.14 -18.57
N ARG A 472 29.95 -12.31 -17.92
CA ARG A 472 30.31 -11.03 -17.29
C ARG A 472 29.76 -10.88 -15.88
N ASP A 473 29.54 -11.96 -15.18
CA ASP A 473 29.00 -11.95 -13.81
C ASP A 473 29.85 -11.08 -12.87
N GLY A 474 31.16 -11.06 -12.99
CA GLY A 474 32.03 -10.17 -12.22
C GLY A 474 31.75 -8.67 -12.44
N LEU A 475 31.42 -8.25 -13.68
CA LEU A 475 31.03 -6.88 -14.00
C LEU A 475 29.67 -6.53 -13.37
N LEU A 476 28.70 -7.46 -13.45
CA LEU A 476 27.39 -7.29 -12.85
C LEU A 476 27.50 -7.21 -11.31
N ALA A 477 28.32 -8.06 -10.70
CA ALA A 477 28.58 -8.05 -9.27
C ALA A 477 29.20 -6.71 -8.82
N GLU A 478 30.19 -6.19 -9.55
CA GLU A 478 30.80 -4.89 -9.27
C GLU A 478 29.76 -3.76 -9.30
N ILE A 479 28.87 -3.73 -10.31
CA ILE A 479 27.79 -2.73 -10.40
C ILE A 479 26.81 -2.88 -9.24
N ARG A 480 26.47 -4.11 -8.87
CA ARG A 480 25.54 -4.41 -7.76
C ARG A 480 26.09 -3.97 -6.41
N GLU A 481 27.34 -4.27 -6.13
CA GLU A 481 27.98 -4.02 -4.83
C GLU A 481 28.39 -2.55 -4.66
N SER A 482 29.00 -1.95 -5.69
CA SER A 482 29.42 -0.55 -5.63
C SER A 482 28.27 0.44 -5.80
N GLY A 483 27.21 0.02 -6.49
CA GLY A 483 26.09 0.89 -6.88
C GLY A 483 26.51 2.03 -7.82
N ALA A 484 27.72 1.95 -8.43
CA ALA A 484 28.30 3.01 -9.25
C ALA A 484 28.81 2.45 -10.59
N LEU A 485 28.93 3.34 -11.58
CA LEU A 485 29.59 3.08 -12.84
C LEU A 485 30.83 3.97 -12.93
N THR A 486 32.02 3.38 -12.75
CA THR A 486 33.30 4.01 -13.04
C THR A 486 33.48 4.13 -14.56
N ASP A 487 34.52 4.84 -15.02
CA ASP A 487 34.77 4.91 -16.45
C ASP A 487 35.22 3.54 -16.99
N GLU A 488 35.95 2.76 -16.19
CA GLU A 488 36.35 1.39 -16.53
C GLU A 488 35.16 0.45 -16.65
N THR A 489 34.27 0.43 -15.66
CA THR A 489 33.05 -0.39 -15.70
C THR A 489 32.10 0.05 -16.81
N THR A 490 32.03 1.35 -17.11
CA THR A 490 31.24 1.90 -18.23
C THR A 490 31.80 1.43 -19.57
N ALA A 491 33.11 1.44 -19.75
CA ALA A 491 33.78 0.94 -20.98
C ALA A 491 33.57 -0.57 -21.14
N ALA A 492 33.81 -1.34 -20.08
CA ALA A 492 33.60 -2.79 -20.07
C ALA A 492 32.14 -3.17 -20.37
N LEU A 493 31.16 -2.43 -19.83
CA LEU A 493 29.75 -2.63 -20.11
C LEU A 493 29.43 -2.34 -21.60
N ARG A 494 29.91 -1.23 -22.13
CA ARG A 494 29.74 -0.87 -23.52
C ARG A 494 30.33 -1.93 -24.47
N ASP A 495 31.57 -2.34 -24.22
CA ASP A 495 32.25 -3.35 -25.05
C ASP A 495 31.48 -4.70 -25.00
N SER A 496 31.01 -5.09 -23.84
CA SER A 496 30.21 -6.31 -23.68
C SER A 496 28.91 -6.25 -24.48
N ILE A 497 28.22 -5.11 -24.48
CA ILE A 497 26.99 -4.90 -25.26
C ILE A 497 27.29 -4.93 -26.75
N LEU A 498 28.37 -4.30 -27.21
CA LEU A 498 28.79 -4.28 -28.63
C LEU A 498 29.17 -5.69 -29.11
N ILE A 499 29.95 -6.45 -28.34
CA ILE A 499 30.32 -7.82 -28.65
C ILE A 499 29.08 -8.71 -28.82
N TYR A 500 28.12 -8.60 -27.88
CA TYR A 500 26.89 -9.35 -27.99
C TYR A 500 26.04 -8.89 -29.19
N LYS A 501 25.97 -7.59 -29.46
CA LYS A 501 25.25 -7.03 -30.62
C LYS A 501 25.80 -7.59 -31.95
N ASP A 502 27.12 -7.60 -32.11
CA ASP A 502 27.75 -8.13 -33.33
C ASP A 502 27.43 -9.63 -33.49
N LYS A 503 27.46 -10.40 -32.39
CA LYS A 503 27.06 -11.81 -32.40
C LYS A 503 25.58 -11.98 -32.79
N PHE A 504 24.70 -11.16 -32.23
CA PHE A 504 23.25 -11.21 -32.51
C PHE A 504 22.93 -10.90 -33.98
N LEU A 505 23.57 -9.84 -34.53
CA LEU A 505 23.35 -9.46 -35.92
C LEU A 505 23.92 -10.45 -36.92
N ASN A 506 24.98 -11.21 -36.58
CA ASN A 506 25.56 -12.25 -37.42
C ASN A 506 24.77 -13.59 -37.34
N GLN A 507 23.89 -13.75 -36.37
CA GLN A 507 23.03 -14.94 -36.23
C GLN A 507 21.60 -14.70 -36.74
N ALA A 508 21.21 -13.47 -37.00
CA ALA A 508 19.89 -13.01 -37.48
C ALA A 508 19.87 -12.85 -39.00
#